data_43e72986a9eae7d8fbae0087613516b6
#
_entry.id   43e72986a9eae7d8fbae0087613516b6
#
_cell.length_a   1.000
_cell.length_b   1.000
_cell.length_c   1.000
_cell.angle_alpha   90.00
_cell.angle_beta   90.00
_cell.angle_gamma   90.00
#
_symmetry.space_group_name_H-M   'P 1'
#
loop_
_entity.id
_entity.type
_entity.pdbx_description
1 polymer ?
#
loop_
_entity_poly.entity_id
_entity_poly.type
_entity_poly.pdbx_seq_one_letter_code
_entity_poly.pdbx_strand_id
1 'polypeptide(L)'
;LPGVGDYTANALLGLVYNEPRIAVDGNVKRVFSRNLNIEERKINFDKFIKKNNKKLFIAKRNDDFVEALMEFGALICKPKDPNCLTCCLNKTCKYFKSNKKIKNTNNKMIKNKNYDIFCYINKKEQIALTKKSQISFLKNFSLPIIKETNSTSKYQNWKFLKNYKNSISNLKLNINLYYKFSNKI
;
A
#
# COMPACT_ATOMS: atom_id res chain seq x y z
N LEU A 1 10.29 -15.24 7.37
CA LEU A 1 11.20 -15.01 6.25
C LEU A 1 11.39 -13.51 6.07
N PRO A 2 12.61 -12.99 5.83
CA PRO A 2 12.82 -11.59 5.53
C PRO A 2 11.99 -11.14 4.32
N GLY A 3 11.30 -10.00 4.42
CA GLY A 3 10.43 -9.47 3.36
C GLY A 3 9.01 -10.05 3.33
N VAL A 4 8.68 -11.04 4.14
CA VAL A 4 7.34 -11.61 4.26
C VAL A 4 6.65 -11.00 5.48
N GLY A 5 5.75 -10.04 5.24
CA GLY A 5 4.89 -9.47 6.28
C GLY A 5 3.62 -10.30 6.50
N ASP A 6 2.81 -9.91 7.50
CA ASP A 6 1.59 -10.62 7.89
C ASP A 6 0.59 -10.80 6.73
N TYR A 7 0.45 -9.81 5.87
CA TYR A 7 -0.39 -9.92 4.68
C TYR A 7 0.08 -11.05 3.75
N THR A 8 1.36 -11.05 3.38
CA THR A 8 1.93 -12.06 2.47
C THR A 8 1.90 -13.45 3.10
N ALA A 9 2.21 -13.56 4.39
CA ALA A 9 2.14 -14.82 5.12
C ALA A 9 0.71 -15.38 5.13
N ASN A 10 -0.30 -14.57 5.46
CA ASN A 10 -1.69 -15.01 5.46
C ASN A 10 -2.22 -15.31 4.04
N ALA A 11 -1.75 -14.59 3.01
CA ALA A 11 -2.09 -14.90 1.62
C ALA A 11 -1.57 -16.28 1.21
N LEU A 12 -0.30 -16.57 1.47
CA LEU A 12 0.28 -17.88 1.17
C LEU A 12 -0.44 -19.00 1.93
N LEU A 13 -0.66 -18.82 3.23
CA LEU A 13 -1.33 -19.83 4.05
C LEU A 13 -2.76 -20.08 3.59
N GLY A 14 -3.52 -19.05 3.26
CA GLY A 14 -4.92 -19.18 2.81
C GLY A 14 -5.05 -19.70 1.38
N LEU A 15 -4.35 -19.09 0.41
CA LEU A 15 -4.53 -19.38 -1.01
C LEU A 15 -3.76 -20.61 -1.49
N VAL A 16 -2.60 -20.92 -0.89
CA VAL A 16 -1.73 -22.01 -1.37
C VAL A 16 -1.83 -23.25 -0.48
N TYR A 17 -1.89 -23.03 0.83
CA TYR A 17 -1.89 -24.12 1.81
C TYR A 17 -3.29 -24.47 2.34
N ASN A 18 -4.33 -23.83 1.84
CA ASN A 18 -5.73 -24.04 2.26
C ASN A 18 -5.96 -23.89 3.78
N GLU A 19 -5.12 -23.09 4.44
CA GLU A 19 -5.24 -22.79 5.87
C GLU A 19 -6.37 -21.78 6.11
N PRO A 20 -7.06 -21.81 7.28
CA PRO A 20 -8.13 -20.87 7.61
C PRO A 20 -7.54 -19.49 7.96
N ARG A 21 -6.94 -18.85 6.98
CA ARG A 21 -6.27 -17.54 7.06
C ARG A 21 -6.79 -16.58 6.00
N ILE A 22 -6.94 -15.32 6.34
CA ILE A 22 -7.37 -14.27 5.42
C ILE A 22 -6.25 -13.23 5.29
N ALA A 23 -5.83 -12.97 4.06
CA ALA A 23 -4.99 -11.83 3.74
C ALA A 23 -5.84 -10.55 3.77
N VAL A 24 -5.69 -9.73 4.79
CA VAL A 24 -6.53 -8.54 5.02
C VAL A 24 -5.99 -7.36 4.22
N ASP A 25 -6.44 -7.24 2.98
CA ASP A 25 -6.18 -6.10 2.10
C ASP A 25 -7.24 -4.99 2.23
N GLY A 26 -7.15 -3.95 1.40
CA GLY A 26 -8.14 -2.88 1.36
C GLY A 26 -9.53 -3.32 0.92
N ASN A 27 -9.64 -4.36 0.09
CA ASN A 27 -10.91 -4.92 -0.36
C ASN A 27 -11.60 -5.66 0.78
N VAL A 28 -10.88 -6.54 1.43
CA VAL A 28 -11.35 -7.32 2.59
C VAL A 28 -11.76 -6.41 3.74
N LYS A 29 -10.95 -5.40 4.06
CA LYS A 29 -11.29 -4.38 5.08
C LYS A 29 -12.60 -3.70 4.76
N ARG A 30 -12.78 -3.27 3.53
CA ARG A 30 -14.01 -2.59 3.08
C ARG A 30 -15.23 -3.49 3.17
N VAL A 31 -15.13 -4.76 2.75
CA VAL A 31 -16.23 -5.73 2.84
C VAL A 31 -16.69 -5.90 4.27
N PHE A 32 -15.78 -6.22 5.19
CA PHE A 32 -16.14 -6.39 6.61
C PHE A 32 -16.66 -5.10 7.24
N SER A 33 -16.00 -3.97 6.97
CA SER A 33 -16.40 -2.66 7.46
C SER A 33 -17.84 -2.33 7.07
N ARG A 34 -18.22 -2.55 5.80
CA ARG A 34 -19.57 -2.33 5.32
C ARG A 34 -20.55 -3.37 5.83
N ASN A 35 -20.18 -4.65 5.85
CA ASN A 35 -21.06 -5.68 6.36
C ASN A 35 -21.47 -5.41 7.82
N LEU A 36 -20.53 -4.92 8.64
CA LEU A 36 -20.74 -4.56 10.04
C LEU A 36 -21.28 -3.13 10.22
N ASN A 37 -21.20 -2.27 9.22
CA ASN A 37 -21.41 -0.83 9.27
C ASN A 37 -20.54 -0.12 10.33
N ILE A 38 -19.28 -0.53 10.43
CA ILE A 38 -18.26 0.00 11.35
C ILE A 38 -17.10 0.57 10.54
N GLU A 39 -16.60 1.76 10.89
CA GLU A 39 -15.43 2.34 10.23
C GLU A 39 -14.21 1.43 10.34
N GLU A 40 -13.44 1.28 9.25
CA GLU A 40 -12.26 0.40 9.17
C GLU A 40 -11.28 0.60 10.33
N ARG A 41 -11.01 1.87 10.70
CA ARG A 41 -10.11 2.24 11.79
C ARG A 41 -10.55 1.75 13.18
N LYS A 42 -11.83 1.42 13.34
CA LYS A 42 -12.41 0.93 14.60
C LYS A 42 -12.40 -0.60 14.67
N ILE A 43 -12.01 -1.29 13.61
CA ILE A 43 -11.99 -2.75 13.55
C ILE A 43 -10.55 -3.24 13.72
N ASN A 44 -10.32 -4.02 14.77
CA ASN A 44 -9.10 -4.84 14.83
C ASN A 44 -9.37 -6.14 14.06
N PHE A 45 -8.93 -6.18 12.79
CA PHE A 45 -9.22 -7.28 11.87
C PHE A 45 -8.64 -8.62 12.34
N ASP A 46 -7.46 -8.64 12.95
CA ASP A 46 -6.85 -9.88 13.44
C ASP A 46 -7.68 -10.50 14.57
N LYS A 47 -8.10 -9.68 15.54
CA LYS A 47 -9.01 -10.12 16.61
C LYS A 47 -10.36 -10.54 16.05
N PHE A 48 -10.90 -9.79 15.08
CA PHE A 48 -12.19 -10.09 14.46
C PHE A 48 -12.15 -11.44 13.74
N ILE A 49 -11.14 -11.71 12.92
CA ILE A 49 -10.98 -12.96 12.19
C ILE A 49 -10.77 -14.12 13.15
N LYS A 50 -9.87 -13.99 14.13
CA LYS A 50 -9.65 -15.04 15.17
C LYS A 50 -10.94 -15.39 15.90
N LYS A 51 -11.71 -14.39 16.34
CA LYS A 51 -12.98 -14.61 17.07
C LYS A 51 -14.04 -15.29 16.21
N ASN A 52 -14.07 -15.01 14.90
CA ASN A 52 -15.09 -15.51 13.99
C ASN A 52 -14.58 -16.66 13.10
N ASN A 53 -13.39 -17.20 13.33
CA ASN A 53 -12.74 -18.19 12.48
C ASN A 53 -13.67 -19.36 12.12
N LYS A 54 -14.28 -20.02 13.11
CA LYS A 54 -15.21 -21.14 12.92
C LYS A 54 -16.47 -20.78 12.09
N LYS A 55 -16.86 -19.49 12.06
CA LYS A 55 -18.02 -19.02 11.28
C LYS A 55 -17.63 -18.61 9.87
N LEU A 56 -16.39 -18.15 9.67
CA LEU A 56 -15.88 -17.72 8.39
C LEU A 56 -15.43 -18.92 7.54
N PHE A 57 -14.79 -19.89 8.16
CA PHE A 57 -14.24 -21.06 7.50
C PHE A 57 -15.09 -22.29 7.80
N ILE A 58 -16.28 -22.36 7.18
CA ILE A 58 -17.22 -23.48 7.33
C ILE A 58 -16.94 -24.57 6.31
N ALA A 59 -16.51 -24.19 5.10
CA ALA A 59 -16.20 -25.12 4.03
C ALA A 59 -14.76 -25.65 4.15
N LYS A 60 -14.51 -26.82 3.54
CA LYS A 60 -13.16 -27.41 3.47
C LYS A 60 -12.21 -26.67 2.50
N ARG A 61 -12.77 -25.85 1.60
CA ARG A 61 -12.03 -25.08 0.60
C ARG A 61 -11.85 -23.64 1.09
N ASN A 62 -10.88 -23.45 1.98
CA ASN A 62 -10.56 -22.14 2.53
C ASN A 62 -9.91 -21.22 1.48
N ASP A 63 -9.15 -21.80 0.57
CA ASP A 63 -8.53 -21.14 -0.58
C ASP A 63 -9.56 -20.42 -1.44
N ASP A 64 -10.61 -21.12 -1.88
CA ASP A 64 -11.71 -20.52 -2.64
C ASP A 64 -12.41 -19.40 -1.87
N PHE A 65 -12.62 -19.59 -0.57
CA PHE A 65 -13.26 -18.55 0.25
C PHE A 65 -12.40 -17.28 0.32
N VAL A 66 -11.09 -17.43 0.48
CA VAL A 66 -10.16 -16.29 0.56
C VAL A 66 -10.09 -15.56 -0.77
N GLU A 67 -9.98 -16.30 -1.87
CA GLU A 67 -9.98 -15.73 -3.23
C GLU A 67 -11.31 -15.01 -3.51
N ALA A 68 -12.44 -15.70 -3.30
CA ALA A 68 -13.77 -15.11 -3.50
C ALA A 68 -13.99 -13.85 -2.67
N LEU A 69 -13.49 -13.80 -1.43
CA LEU A 69 -13.62 -12.62 -0.57
C LEU A 69 -12.83 -11.41 -1.13
N MET A 70 -11.65 -11.64 -1.69
CA MET A 70 -10.84 -10.60 -2.31
C MET A 70 -11.49 -10.08 -3.59
N GLU A 71 -11.95 -10.99 -4.47
CA GLU A 71 -12.66 -10.65 -5.71
C GLU A 71 -14.01 -9.98 -5.44
N PHE A 72 -14.76 -10.46 -4.46
CA PHE A 72 -16.01 -9.85 -4.04
C PHE A 72 -15.81 -8.37 -3.66
N GLY A 73 -14.73 -8.07 -2.96
CA GLY A 73 -14.37 -6.68 -2.67
C GLY A 73 -14.00 -5.87 -3.91
N ALA A 74 -13.36 -6.48 -4.90
CA ALA A 74 -12.96 -5.81 -6.13
C ALA A 74 -14.13 -5.59 -7.11
N LEU A 75 -14.98 -6.59 -7.29
CA LEU A 75 -15.99 -6.65 -8.35
C LEU A 75 -17.39 -6.22 -7.89
N ILE A 76 -17.80 -6.58 -6.68
CA ILE A 76 -19.15 -6.36 -6.15
C ILE A 76 -19.16 -5.22 -5.14
N CYS A 77 -18.42 -5.35 -4.04
CA CYS A 77 -18.36 -4.35 -2.98
C CYS A 77 -17.34 -3.25 -3.29
N LYS A 78 -17.44 -2.64 -4.48
CA LYS A 78 -16.50 -1.63 -5.00
C LYS A 78 -16.38 -0.41 -4.09
N PRO A 79 -15.25 0.32 -4.13
CA PRO A 79 -15.06 1.55 -3.35
C PRO A 79 -16.14 2.60 -3.63
N LYS A 80 -16.41 2.84 -4.90
CA LYS A 80 -17.47 3.72 -5.39
C LYS A 80 -18.56 2.85 -6.05
N ASP A 81 -19.79 3.23 -5.89
CA ASP A 81 -20.97 2.60 -6.52
C ASP A 81 -20.97 1.06 -6.41
N PRO A 82 -21.01 0.51 -5.16
CA PRO A 82 -21.07 -0.93 -4.96
C PRO A 82 -22.37 -1.52 -5.49
N ASN A 83 -22.30 -2.72 -6.09
CA ASN A 83 -23.45 -3.43 -6.64
C ASN A 83 -24.30 -4.09 -5.54
N CYS A 84 -24.90 -3.27 -4.67
CA CYS A 84 -25.59 -3.76 -3.48
C CYS A 84 -26.88 -4.54 -3.78
N LEU A 85 -27.58 -4.23 -4.87
CA LEU A 85 -28.84 -4.90 -5.24
C LEU A 85 -28.62 -6.35 -5.65
N THR A 86 -27.52 -6.64 -6.35
CA THR A 86 -27.14 -7.99 -6.79
C THR A 86 -26.19 -8.70 -5.81
N CYS A 87 -25.88 -8.05 -4.69
CA CYS A 87 -24.93 -8.57 -3.71
C CYS A 87 -25.53 -9.71 -2.90
N CYS A 88 -24.85 -10.86 -2.84
CA CYS A 88 -25.29 -12.02 -2.05
C CYS A 88 -25.39 -11.72 -0.53
N LEU A 89 -24.69 -10.69 -0.04
CA LEU A 89 -24.73 -10.27 1.37
C LEU A 89 -25.78 -9.19 1.64
N ASN A 90 -26.57 -8.74 0.67
CA ASN A 90 -27.50 -7.61 0.84
C ASN A 90 -28.49 -7.80 2.00
N LYS A 91 -28.98 -9.03 2.18
CA LYS A 91 -29.95 -9.40 3.26
C LYS A 91 -29.34 -9.27 4.67
N THR A 92 -28.03 -9.37 4.83
CA THR A 92 -27.33 -9.33 6.12
C THR A 92 -26.46 -8.09 6.29
N CYS A 93 -26.17 -7.36 5.22
CA CYS A 93 -25.27 -6.23 5.22
C CYS A 93 -25.87 -5.02 5.95
N LYS A 94 -25.28 -4.67 7.08
CA LYS A 94 -25.74 -3.55 7.91
C LYS A 94 -25.58 -2.20 7.22
N TYR A 95 -24.53 -2.03 6.39
CA TYR A 95 -24.32 -0.82 5.58
C TYR A 95 -25.47 -0.62 4.58
N PHE A 96 -25.89 -1.69 3.90
CA PHE A 96 -26.98 -1.61 2.92
C PHE A 96 -28.32 -1.27 3.57
N LYS A 97 -28.60 -1.86 4.75
CA LYS A 97 -29.84 -1.65 5.51
C LYS A 97 -29.89 -0.35 6.30
N SER A 98 -28.74 0.26 6.55
CA SER A 98 -28.66 1.43 7.43
C SER A 98 -28.97 2.74 6.68
N ASN A 99 -29.78 3.59 7.30
CA ASN A 99 -29.97 4.97 6.87
C ASN A 99 -28.74 5.85 7.17
N LYS A 100 -27.95 5.50 8.20
CA LYS A 100 -26.71 6.16 8.58
C LYS A 100 -25.52 5.33 8.18
N LYS A 101 -25.07 5.51 6.94
CA LYS A 101 -23.93 4.79 6.39
C LYS A 101 -22.61 5.33 6.94
N ILE A 102 -21.65 4.41 7.16
CA ILE A 102 -20.26 4.80 7.45
C ILE A 102 -19.70 5.63 6.30
N LYS A 103 -18.95 6.68 6.62
CA LYS A 103 -18.21 7.43 5.60
C LYS A 103 -16.99 6.63 5.16
N ASN A 104 -16.79 6.50 3.86
CA ASN A 104 -15.53 5.97 3.34
C ASN A 104 -14.43 7.00 3.61
N THR A 105 -13.64 6.77 4.66
CA THR A 105 -12.58 7.70 5.09
C THR A 105 -11.28 7.56 4.29
N ASN A 106 -11.29 6.82 3.19
CA ASN A 106 -10.10 6.57 2.38
C ASN A 106 -9.71 7.72 1.42
N ASN A 107 -10.11 8.96 1.72
CA ASN A 107 -9.44 10.11 1.13
C ASN A 107 -8.07 10.30 1.80
N LYS A 108 -7.13 9.40 1.51
CA LYS A 108 -5.73 9.67 1.83
C LYS A 108 -5.36 10.94 1.08
N MET A 109 -5.11 12.01 1.82
CA MET A 109 -4.62 13.26 1.22
C MET A 109 -3.39 12.95 0.37
N ILE A 110 -3.44 13.37 -0.88
CA ILE A 110 -2.27 13.27 -1.77
C ILE A 110 -1.22 14.22 -1.22
N LYS A 111 -0.03 13.68 -0.93
CA LYS A 111 1.12 14.46 -0.50
C LYS A 111 2.09 14.59 -1.67
N ASN A 112 2.41 15.81 -2.05
CA ASN A 112 3.44 16.07 -3.04
C ASN A 112 4.78 16.15 -2.31
N LYS A 113 5.79 15.47 -2.84
CA LYS A 113 7.16 15.47 -2.34
C LYS A 113 8.12 15.76 -3.49
N ASN A 114 9.01 16.73 -3.31
CA ASN A 114 10.05 17.06 -4.26
C ASN A 114 11.40 16.59 -3.69
N TYR A 115 12.17 15.89 -4.50
CA TYR A 115 13.48 15.41 -4.14
C TYR A 115 14.51 15.80 -5.20
N ASP A 116 15.67 16.25 -4.74
CA ASP A 116 16.85 16.43 -5.58
C ASP A 116 17.84 15.31 -5.25
N ILE A 117 18.22 14.52 -6.25
CA ILE A 117 19.17 13.42 -6.14
C ILE A 117 20.50 13.83 -6.75
N PHE A 118 21.57 13.63 -6.01
CA PHE A 118 22.92 14.03 -6.37
C PHE A 118 23.83 12.82 -6.55
N CYS A 119 24.23 12.56 -7.79
CA CYS A 119 25.08 11.43 -8.17
C CYS A 119 26.51 11.91 -8.41
N TYR A 120 27.46 11.53 -7.54
CA TYR A 120 28.88 11.61 -7.87
C TYR A 120 29.24 10.40 -8.73
N ILE A 121 29.92 10.65 -9.87
CA ILE A 121 30.31 9.62 -10.82
C ILE A 121 31.84 9.69 -10.99
N ASN A 122 32.52 8.54 -10.89
CA ASN A 122 33.97 8.48 -11.13
C ASN A 122 34.29 8.12 -12.61
N LYS A 123 35.57 8.07 -12.95
CA LYS A 123 36.04 7.71 -14.31
C LYS A 123 35.69 6.28 -14.73
N LYS A 124 35.38 5.40 -13.79
CA LYS A 124 34.93 4.01 -14.03
C LYS A 124 33.38 3.89 -14.06
N GLU A 125 32.67 5.00 -14.19
CA GLU A 125 31.20 5.09 -14.22
C GLU A 125 30.49 4.54 -12.95
N GLN A 126 31.21 4.47 -11.82
CA GLN A 126 30.64 4.07 -10.55
C GLN A 126 30.01 5.28 -9.87
N ILE A 127 28.90 5.04 -9.14
CA ILE A 127 28.15 6.07 -8.41
C ILE A 127 28.42 5.92 -6.92
N ALA A 128 28.71 7.05 -6.25
CA ALA A 128 28.84 7.09 -4.80
C ALA A 128 27.48 6.92 -4.12
N LEU A 129 27.42 6.02 -3.16
CA LEU A 129 26.23 5.75 -2.35
C LEU A 129 26.48 6.09 -0.88
N THR A 130 25.46 6.55 -0.20
CA THR A 130 25.48 6.76 1.25
C THR A 130 25.16 5.44 1.97
N LYS A 131 25.74 5.23 3.14
CA LYS A 131 25.50 4.01 3.95
C LYS A 131 24.05 3.92 4.48
N LYS A 132 23.38 5.05 4.64
CA LYS A 132 21.97 5.11 5.12
C LYS A 132 21.23 6.17 4.31
N SER A 133 20.06 5.81 3.79
CA SER A 133 19.19 6.77 3.14
C SER A 133 18.56 7.74 4.15
N GLN A 134 18.45 9.01 3.76
CA GLN A 134 17.75 10.04 4.53
C GLN A 134 16.22 9.94 4.39
N ILE A 135 15.73 9.16 3.41
CA ILE A 135 14.30 8.95 3.17
C ILE A 135 13.78 7.87 4.10
N SER A 136 12.75 8.20 4.88
CA SER A 136 12.21 7.32 5.94
C SER A 136 11.75 5.95 5.46
N PHE A 137 11.16 5.86 4.27
CA PHE A 137 10.67 4.58 3.70
C PHE A 137 11.76 3.80 2.95
N LEU A 138 12.97 4.36 2.78
CA LEU A 138 14.12 3.73 2.13
C LEU A 138 15.35 3.67 3.06
N LYS A 139 15.16 3.72 4.36
CA LYS A 139 16.25 3.80 5.37
C LYS A 139 17.32 2.71 5.23
N ASN A 140 16.92 1.52 4.79
CA ASN A 140 17.81 0.35 4.70
C ASN A 140 18.52 0.23 3.35
N PHE A 141 18.32 1.20 2.45
CA PHE A 141 18.95 1.19 1.14
C PHE A 141 20.14 2.15 1.10
N SER A 142 21.23 1.71 0.47
CA SER A 142 22.31 2.59 0.07
C SER A 142 21.91 3.34 -1.17
N LEU A 143 21.80 4.65 -1.09
CA LEU A 143 21.31 5.50 -2.17
C LEU A 143 22.26 6.68 -2.39
N PRO A 144 22.25 7.32 -3.56
CA PRO A 144 22.92 8.62 -3.75
C PRO A 144 22.45 9.66 -2.72
N ILE A 145 23.10 10.78 -2.62
CA ILE A 145 22.66 11.86 -1.73
C ILE A 145 21.31 12.39 -2.20
N ILE A 146 20.33 12.41 -1.31
CA ILE A 146 18.97 12.87 -1.59
C ILE A 146 18.61 14.00 -0.63
N LYS A 147 18.09 15.08 -1.18
CA LYS A 147 17.56 16.21 -0.40
C LYS A 147 16.08 16.40 -0.70
N GLU A 148 15.25 16.51 0.33
CA GLU A 148 13.87 16.99 0.17
C GLU A 148 13.91 18.51 -0.04
N THR A 149 13.21 19.02 -1.03
CA THR A 149 13.23 20.45 -1.40
C THR A 149 11.81 20.96 -1.61
N ASN A 150 11.59 22.22 -1.24
CA ASN A 150 10.33 22.92 -1.46
C ASN A 150 10.40 23.91 -2.63
N SER A 151 11.57 24.05 -3.26
CA SER A 151 11.81 25.01 -4.35
C SER A 151 12.77 24.45 -5.39
N THR A 152 12.70 24.96 -6.62
CA THR A 152 13.68 24.71 -7.67
C THR A 152 14.97 25.46 -7.35
N SER A 153 15.91 24.80 -6.70
CA SER A 153 17.23 25.37 -6.40
C SER A 153 18.17 25.17 -7.58
N LYS A 154 18.88 26.23 -8.01
CA LYS A 154 19.98 26.08 -8.96
C LYS A 154 21.25 25.74 -8.18
N TYR A 155 21.87 24.62 -8.48
CA TYR A 155 23.11 24.17 -7.85
C TYR A 155 24.30 24.48 -8.78
N GLN A 156 25.09 25.51 -8.48
CA GLN A 156 26.16 26.03 -9.35
C GLN A 156 27.19 24.98 -9.82
N ASN A 157 27.45 23.94 -9.06
CA ASN A 157 28.48 22.96 -9.37
C ASN A 157 27.90 21.57 -9.76
N TRP A 158 26.63 21.49 -10.11
CA TRP A 158 25.95 20.25 -10.49
C TRP A 158 25.31 20.36 -11.86
N LYS A 159 25.47 19.34 -12.69
CA LYS A 159 24.79 19.25 -13.96
C LYS A 159 23.42 18.60 -13.77
N PHE A 160 22.38 19.29 -14.20
CA PHE A 160 21.02 18.72 -14.23
C PHE A 160 20.94 17.69 -15.35
N LEU A 161 20.42 16.49 -15.03
CA LEU A 161 20.26 15.45 -16.01
C LEU A 161 18.79 15.34 -16.49
N LYS A 162 17.86 15.14 -15.57
CA LYS A 162 16.46 14.90 -15.91
C LYS A 162 15.54 15.07 -14.71
N ASN A 163 14.28 15.37 -14.99
CA ASN A 163 13.18 15.34 -14.01
C ASN A 163 12.34 14.07 -14.21
N TYR A 164 11.99 13.41 -13.11
CA TYR A 164 11.10 12.27 -13.06
C TYR A 164 9.91 12.57 -12.19
N LYS A 165 8.71 12.19 -12.66
CA LYS A 165 7.47 12.24 -11.90
C LYS A 165 6.97 10.82 -11.70
N ASN A 166 6.71 10.44 -10.46
CA ASN A 166 6.19 9.12 -10.12
C ASN A 166 5.24 9.23 -8.94
N SER A 167 4.52 8.16 -8.63
CA SER A 167 3.63 8.10 -7.48
C SER A 167 3.74 6.76 -6.76
N ILE A 168 3.79 6.81 -5.43
CA ILE A 168 3.80 5.63 -4.57
C ILE A 168 2.64 5.81 -3.57
N SER A 169 1.57 5.00 -3.70
CA SER A 169 0.37 5.14 -2.88
C SER A 169 -0.22 6.56 -2.98
N ASN A 170 -0.23 7.31 -1.87
CA ASN A 170 -0.71 8.70 -1.82
C ASN A 170 0.40 9.76 -1.92
N LEU A 171 1.63 9.35 -2.22
CA LEU A 171 2.75 10.25 -2.44
C LEU A 171 2.92 10.49 -3.94
N LYS A 172 2.86 11.74 -4.38
CA LYS A 172 3.32 12.15 -5.71
C LYS A 172 4.74 12.66 -5.56
N LEU A 173 5.65 12.01 -6.27
CA LEU A 173 7.08 12.30 -6.23
C LEU A 173 7.48 13.09 -7.47
N ASN A 174 8.17 14.21 -7.26
CA ASN A 174 8.84 14.97 -8.29
C ASN A 174 10.34 14.95 -7.99
N ILE A 175 11.12 14.32 -8.85
CA ILE A 175 12.52 13.98 -8.59
C ILE A 175 13.38 14.64 -9.66
N ASN A 176 14.30 15.53 -9.23
CA ASN A 176 15.32 16.08 -10.09
C ASN A 176 16.62 15.32 -9.90
N LEU A 177 17.22 14.88 -10.98
CA LEU A 177 18.49 14.17 -10.96
C LEU A 177 19.62 15.09 -11.40
N TYR A 178 20.64 15.19 -10.55
CA TYR A 178 21.85 15.95 -10.79
C TYR A 178 23.07 15.05 -10.72
N TYR A 179 24.10 15.35 -11.50
CA TYR A 179 25.35 14.61 -11.45
C TYR A 179 26.57 15.53 -11.46
N LYS A 180 27.67 14.99 -10.97
CA LYS A 180 29.00 15.63 -10.99
C LYS A 180 30.07 14.56 -11.06
N PHE A 181 31.04 14.75 -11.96
CA PHE A 181 32.23 13.89 -11.99
C PHE A 181 33.18 14.21 -10.82
N SER A 182 33.70 13.17 -10.17
CA SER A 182 34.66 13.26 -9.08
C SER A 182 35.68 12.13 -9.16
N ASN A 183 36.94 12.45 -8.95
CA ASN A 183 38.03 11.45 -8.88
C ASN A 183 38.20 10.87 -7.46
N LYS A 184 37.47 11.39 -6.46
CA LYS A 184 37.58 11.01 -5.04
C LYS A 184 36.33 10.23 -4.60
N ILE A 185 36.05 9.11 -5.28
CA ILE A 185 34.97 8.19 -4.90
C ILE A 185 35.57 6.83 -4.66
#